data_277e570e84d980d87198a7339e1d31b4
#
_entry.id   277e570e84d980d87198a7339e1d31b4
#
_cell.length_a   1.000
_cell.length_b   1.000
_cell.length_c   1.000
_cell.angle_alpha   90.00
_cell.angle_beta   90.00
_cell.angle_gamma   90.00
#
_symmetry.space_group_name_H-M   'P 1'
#
loop_
_entity.id
_entity.type
_entity.pdbx_description
1 polymer ?
#
loop_
_entity_poly.entity_id
_entity_poly.type
_entity_poly.pdbx_seq_one_letter_code
_entity_poly.pdbx_strand_id
1 'polypeptide(L)'
;MKKYFKIGIFLFILFSVYFGFITYSKLELISGFSAKSIASGHFLANRSQENIENNNNNFGVIRWATNEINESEKFATATVYGLKRRKAIYREGLGATLISDDFDISKSYEVPKRSKSKNKLVFPYGDIEPKD
;
A
#
# COMPACT_ATOMS: atom_id res chain seq x y z
N MET A 1 -15.88 46.58 12.62
CA MET A 1 -15.08 45.42 13.09
C MET A 1 -15.83 44.12 13.07
N LYS A 2 -17.01 43.92 13.66
CA LYS A 2 -17.76 42.66 13.71
C LYS A 2 -18.10 42.04 12.33
N LYS A 3 -18.34 42.84 11.28
CA LYS A 3 -18.67 42.37 9.93
C LYS A 3 -17.46 41.71 9.26
N TYR A 4 -16.29 42.31 9.32
CA TYR A 4 -15.07 41.76 8.73
C TYR A 4 -14.61 40.49 9.46
N PHE A 5 -14.83 40.41 10.77
CA PHE A 5 -14.56 39.20 11.56
C PHE A 5 -15.42 38.02 11.10
N LYS A 6 -16.73 38.25 10.86
CA LYS A 6 -17.63 37.20 10.32
C LYS A 6 -17.22 36.73 8.92
N ILE A 7 -16.81 37.66 8.06
CA ILE A 7 -16.30 37.30 6.70
C ILE A 7 -15.04 36.48 6.81
N GLY A 8 -14.10 36.84 7.69
CA GLY A 8 -12.87 36.09 7.92
C GLY A 8 -13.14 34.64 8.36
N ILE A 9 -14.07 34.46 9.33
CA ILE A 9 -14.48 33.12 9.77
C ILE A 9 -15.09 32.32 8.61
N PHE A 10 -15.97 32.94 7.82
CA PHE A 10 -16.60 32.26 6.68
C PHE A 10 -15.58 31.79 5.64
N LEU A 11 -14.63 32.65 5.29
CA LEU A 11 -13.55 32.32 4.36
C LEU A 11 -12.64 31.20 4.92
N PHE A 12 -12.35 31.23 6.22
CA PHE A 12 -11.56 30.20 6.89
C PHE A 12 -12.28 28.84 6.85
N ILE A 13 -13.59 28.80 7.08
CA ILE A 13 -14.37 27.57 6.99
C ILE A 13 -14.35 27.02 5.55
N LEU A 14 -14.59 27.87 4.55
CA LEU A 14 -14.53 27.46 3.14
C LEU A 14 -13.16 26.89 2.76
N PHE A 15 -12.09 27.55 3.20
CA PHE A 15 -10.72 27.07 2.98
C PHE A 15 -10.48 25.72 3.66
N SER A 16 -10.93 25.54 4.89
CA SER A 16 -10.78 24.31 5.65
C SER A 16 -11.54 23.14 5.00
N VAL A 17 -12.76 23.39 4.52
CA VAL A 17 -13.56 22.39 3.80
C VAL A 17 -12.88 21.98 2.48
N TYR A 18 -12.42 22.96 1.71
CA TYR A 18 -11.71 22.72 0.45
C TYR A 18 -10.42 21.93 0.66
N PHE A 19 -9.62 22.32 1.63
CA PHE A 19 -8.37 21.63 1.98
C PHE A 19 -8.63 20.21 2.51
N GLY A 20 -9.66 20.05 3.35
CA GLY A 20 -10.10 18.76 3.85
C GLY A 20 -10.49 17.81 2.72
N PHE A 21 -11.24 18.29 1.74
CA PHE A 21 -11.66 17.51 0.58
C PHE A 21 -10.48 17.00 -0.27
N ILE A 22 -9.51 17.87 -0.56
CA ILE A 22 -8.30 17.50 -1.30
C ILE A 22 -7.45 16.50 -0.51
N THR A 23 -7.30 16.71 0.78
CA THR A 23 -6.49 15.83 1.65
C THR A 23 -7.15 14.48 1.81
N TYR A 24 -8.47 14.42 1.91
CA TYR A 24 -9.22 13.17 2.05
C TYR A 24 -8.97 12.18 0.91
N SER A 25 -8.89 12.66 -0.32
CA SER A 25 -8.56 11.80 -1.48
C SER A 25 -7.15 11.24 -1.43
N LYS A 26 -6.20 11.99 -0.85
CA LYS A 26 -4.80 11.53 -0.70
C LYS A 26 -4.63 10.44 0.35
N LEU A 27 -5.52 10.34 1.34
CA LEU A 27 -5.48 9.29 2.36
C LEU A 27 -5.58 7.89 1.74
N GLU A 28 -6.31 7.74 0.64
CA GLU A 28 -6.44 6.48 -0.07
C GLU A 28 -5.12 6.00 -0.69
N LEU A 29 -4.30 6.94 -1.18
CA LEU A 29 -2.98 6.63 -1.70
C LEU A 29 -2.05 6.13 -0.58
N ILE A 30 -2.11 6.78 0.59
CA ILE A 30 -1.31 6.41 1.76
C ILE A 30 -1.68 5.01 2.26
N SER A 31 -2.98 4.76 2.47
CA SER A 31 -3.46 3.46 2.93
C SER A 31 -3.20 2.36 1.89
N GLY A 32 -3.35 2.66 0.59
CA GLY A 32 -3.06 1.72 -0.48
C GLY A 32 -1.59 1.33 -0.54
N PHE A 33 -0.68 2.31 -0.45
CA PHE A 33 0.75 2.03 -0.38
C PHE A 33 1.08 1.16 0.82
N SER A 34 0.60 1.54 2.01
CA SER A 34 0.90 0.83 3.25
C SER A 34 0.37 -0.61 3.22
N ALA A 35 -0.89 -0.84 2.81
CA ALA A 35 -1.47 -2.17 2.69
C ALA A 35 -0.66 -3.07 1.76
N LYS A 36 -0.24 -2.55 0.59
CA LYS A 36 0.57 -3.30 -0.37
C LYS A 36 1.97 -3.59 0.16
N SER A 37 2.61 -2.62 0.83
CA SER A 37 3.91 -2.79 1.46
C SER A 37 3.89 -3.88 2.51
N ILE A 38 2.88 -3.87 3.40
CA ILE A 38 2.70 -4.90 4.44
C ILE A 38 2.45 -6.27 3.80
N ALA A 39 1.50 -6.38 2.87
CA ALA A 39 1.20 -7.66 2.24
C ALA A 39 2.41 -8.26 1.50
N SER A 40 3.17 -7.45 0.78
CA SER A 40 4.38 -7.90 0.08
C SER A 40 5.50 -8.27 1.05
N GLY A 41 5.76 -7.43 2.04
CA GLY A 41 6.82 -7.67 3.02
C GLY A 41 6.54 -8.89 3.89
N HIS A 42 5.30 -9.08 4.29
CA HIS A 42 4.91 -10.17 5.18
C HIS A 42 4.80 -11.50 4.43
N PHE A 43 3.91 -11.60 3.42
CA PHE A 43 3.61 -12.87 2.76
C PHE A 43 4.63 -13.30 1.69
N LEU A 44 5.32 -12.36 1.06
CA LEU A 44 6.30 -12.69 0.02
C LEU A 44 7.73 -12.74 0.57
N ALA A 45 8.10 -11.77 1.41
CA ALA A 45 9.45 -11.66 1.96
C ALA A 45 9.58 -12.21 3.40
N ASN A 46 8.51 -12.78 3.97
CA ASN A 46 8.48 -13.44 5.28
C ASN A 46 9.01 -12.55 6.44
N ARG A 47 8.68 -11.25 6.40
CA ARG A 47 9.08 -10.26 7.40
C ARG A 47 7.97 -10.00 8.41
N SER A 48 8.33 -9.66 9.64
CA SER A 48 7.33 -9.25 10.64
C SER A 48 6.71 -7.90 10.27
N GLN A 49 5.45 -7.69 10.67
CA GLN A 49 4.75 -6.41 10.48
C GLN A 49 5.55 -5.25 11.06
N GLU A 50 6.04 -5.40 12.28
CA GLU A 50 6.84 -4.39 12.96
C GLU A 50 8.09 -3.99 12.16
N ASN A 51 8.78 -4.98 11.60
CA ASN A 51 9.96 -4.72 10.77
C ASN A 51 9.62 -3.90 9.51
N ILE A 52 8.47 -4.20 8.87
CA ILE A 52 8.02 -3.48 7.67
C ILE A 52 7.59 -2.06 8.04
N GLU A 53 6.84 -1.89 9.12
CA GLU A 53 6.39 -0.59 9.60
C GLU A 53 7.57 0.32 9.95
N ASN A 54 8.57 -0.20 10.67
CA ASN A 54 9.71 0.58 11.13
C ASN A 54 10.71 0.93 10.01
N ASN A 55 10.83 0.11 8.98
CA ASN A 55 11.82 0.31 7.93
C ASN A 55 11.22 0.78 6.60
N ASN A 56 10.11 0.16 6.16
CA ASN A 56 9.52 0.45 4.84
C ASN A 56 8.45 1.53 4.87
N ASN A 57 7.67 1.59 5.97
CA ASN A 57 6.53 2.50 6.08
C ASN A 57 6.80 3.70 6.99
N ASN A 58 7.97 3.77 7.62
CA ASN A 58 8.33 4.85 8.54
C ASN A 58 8.91 6.08 7.81
N PHE A 59 8.21 6.58 6.80
CA PHE A 59 8.63 7.80 6.11
C PHE A 59 7.44 8.69 5.74
N GLY A 60 7.70 10.00 5.68
CA GLY A 60 6.73 11.01 5.27
C GLY A 60 5.36 10.81 5.94
N VAL A 61 4.33 10.79 5.13
CA VAL A 61 2.93 10.60 5.56
C VAL A 61 2.51 9.13 5.68
N ILE A 62 3.31 8.20 5.13
CA ILE A 62 2.99 6.76 5.16
C ILE A 62 2.98 6.23 6.59
N ARG A 63 3.82 6.77 7.48
CA ARG A 63 3.85 6.42 8.91
C ARG A 63 2.53 6.63 9.67
N TRP A 64 1.57 7.35 9.09
CA TRP A 64 0.25 7.60 9.69
C TRP A 64 -0.74 6.47 9.41
N ALA A 65 -0.38 5.51 8.57
CA ALA A 65 -1.21 4.37 8.30
C ALA A 65 -1.20 3.38 9.47
N THR A 66 -2.37 2.86 9.81
CA THR A 66 -2.55 1.74 10.72
C THR A 66 -2.82 0.49 9.90
N ASN A 67 -2.07 -0.56 10.15
CA ASN A 67 -2.09 -1.78 9.35
C ASN A 67 -2.64 -2.97 10.14
N GLU A 68 -3.32 -3.88 9.44
CA GLU A 68 -3.82 -5.15 9.97
C GLU A 68 -3.51 -6.27 8.97
N ILE A 69 -3.04 -7.42 9.48
CA ILE A 69 -2.77 -8.62 8.67
C ILE A 69 -3.82 -9.69 9.00
N ASN A 70 -4.36 -10.32 7.96
CA ASN A 70 -5.17 -11.52 8.07
C ASN A 70 -4.39 -12.71 7.49
N GLU A 71 -3.87 -13.56 8.36
CA GLU A 71 -3.05 -14.71 7.99
C GLU A 71 -3.87 -15.79 7.26
N SER A 72 -5.12 -16.00 7.68
CA SER A 72 -5.97 -17.08 7.15
C SER A 72 -6.37 -16.81 5.69
N GLU A 73 -6.68 -15.57 5.36
CA GLU A 73 -7.07 -15.16 4.01
C GLU A 73 -5.92 -14.52 3.22
N LYS A 74 -4.72 -14.44 3.80
CA LYS A 74 -3.50 -13.88 3.21
C LYS A 74 -3.69 -12.49 2.61
N PHE A 75 -4.21 -11.56 3.40
CA PHE A 75 -4.31 -10.17 3.02
C PHE A 75 -3.82 -9.22 4.13
N ALA A 76 -3.51 -8.01 3.73
CA ALA A 76 -3.30 -6.89 4.64
C ALA A 76 -4.25 -5.74 4.31
N THR A 77 -4.71 -5.04 5.33
CA THR A 77 -5.45 -3.79 5.20
C THR A 77 -4.69 -2.65 5.85
N ALA A 78 -4.94 -1.44 5.37
CA ALA A 78 -4.46 -0.23 5.99
C ALA A 78 -5.52 0.86 5.97
N THR A 79 -5.48 1.71 6.98
CA THR A 79 -6.30 2.92 7.12
C THR A 79 -5.42 4.08 7.53
N VAL A 80 -5.87 5.31 7.29
CA VAL A 80 -5.26 6.51 7.87
C VAL A 80 -6.30 7.19 8.75
N TYR A 81 -6.03 7.25 10.05
CA TYR A 81 -6.98 7.75 11.07
C TYR A 81 -8.35 7.02 11.02
N GLY A 82 -8.36 5.73 10.70
CA GLY A 82 -9.59 4.94 10.53
C GLY A 82 -10.36 5.22 9.23
N LEU A 83 -9.84 6.10 8.37
CA LEU A 83 -10.45 6.48 7.09
C LEU A 83 -9.78 5.77 5.92
N LYS A 84 -10.50 5.73 4.77
CA LYS A 84 -9.95 5.25 3.49
C LYS A 84 -9.25 3.89 3.60
N ARG A 85 -9.97 2.89 4.11
CA ARG A 85 -9.46 1.52 4.17
C ARG A 85 -9.12 1.00 2.77
N ARG A 86 -7.91 0.45 2.62
CA ARG A 86 -7.47 -0.24 1.41
C ARG A 86 -6.99 -1.64 1.76
N LYS A 87 -7.20 -2.57 0.83
CA LYS A 87 -6.87 -3.99 1.01
C LYS A 87 -5.89 -4.46 -0.07
N ALA A 88 -4.86 -5.18 0.33
CA ALA A 88 -3.94 -5.87 -0.58
C ALA A 88 -3.97 -7.36 -0.27
N ILE A 89 -4.24 -8.19 -1.28
CA ILE A 89 -4.26 -9.65 -1.17
C ILE A 89 -2.96 -10.26 -1.71
N TYR A 90 -2.48 -11.27 -1.05
CA TYR A 90 -1.38 -12.08 -1.54
C TYR A 90 -1.92 -13.33 -2.24
N ARG A 91 -1.37 -13.62 -3.42
CA ARG A 91 -1.63 -14.85 -4.18
C ARG A 91 -0.32 -15.51 -4.55
N GLU A 92 -0.24 -16.79 -4.26
CA GLU A 92 0.95 -17.57 -4.54
C GLU A 92 1.30 -17.52 -6.04
N GLY A 93 2.56 -17.28 -6.36
CA GLY A 93 3.06 -17.14 -7.73
C GLY A 93 2.73 -15.81 -8.42
N LEU A 94 1.80 -15.00 -7.88
CA LEU A 94 1.40 -13.69 -8.42
C LEU A 94 1.86 -12.52 -7.54
N GLY A 95 2.13 -12.80 -6.25
CA GLY A 95 2.55 -11.77 -5.28
C GLY A 95 1.38 -11.00 -4.66
N ALA A 96 1.69 -9.85 -4.06
CA ALA A 96 0.70 -9.00 -3.40
C ALA A 96 0.13 -7.95 -4.35
N THR A 97 -1.19 -7.84 -4.41
CA THR A 97 -1.91 -6.92 -5.30
C THR A 97 -2.91 -6.09 -4.49
N LEU A 98 -2.86 -4.77 -4.67
CA LEU A 98 -3.89 -3.88 -4.14
C LEU A 98 -5.18 -4.12 -4.92
N ILE A 99 -6.28 -4.27 -4.21
CA ILE A 99 -7.59 -4.52 -4.81
C ILE A 99 -8.55 -3.35 -4.59
N SER A 100 -9.49 -3.18 -5.50
CA SER A 100 -10.64 -2.29 -5.36
C SER A 100 -11.77 -3.01 -4.63
N ASP A 101 -12.77 -2.27 -4.16
CA ASP A 101 -13.89 -2.81 -3.40
C ASP A 101 -14.80 -3.75 -4.24
N ASP A 102 -14.80 -3.55 -5.56
CA ASP A 102 -15.52 -4.35 -6.56
C ASP A 102 -14.71 -5.54 -7.10
N PHE A 103 -13.50 -5.78 -6.55
CA PHE A 103 -12.64 -6.86 -7.02
C PHE A 103 -13.19 -8.23 -6.63
N ASP A 104 -13.43 -9.07 -7.63
CA ASP A 104 -13.85 -10.46 -7.42
C ASP A 104 -12.67 -11.34 -6.98
N ILE A 105 -12.63 -11.65 -5.67
CA ILE A 105 -11.59 -12.47 -5.07
C ILE A 105 -11.68 -13.93 -5.53
N SER A 106 -12.88 -14.39 -5.95
CA SER A 106 -13.10 -15.78 -6.38
C SER A 106 -12.50 -16.07 -7.75
N LYS A 107 -12.18 -15.05 -8.52
CA LYS A 107 -11.62 -15.21 -9.87
C LYS A 107 -10.26 -15.87 -9.82
N SER A 108 -10.16 -17.03 -10.45
CA SER A 108 -8.89 -17.74 -10.63
C SER A 108 -8.05 -17.05 -11.70
N TYR A 109 -6.75 -16.96 -11.44
CA TYR A 109 -5.77 -16.45 -12.39
C TYR A 109 -4.72 -17.52 -12.65
N GLU A 110 -4.34 -17.69 -13.90
CA GLU A 110 -3.23 -18.58 -14.22
C GLU A 110 -1.92 -18.04 -13.64
N VAL A 111 -1.22 -18.92 -12.93
CA VAL A 111 0.12 -18.61 -12.42
C VAL A 111 1.11 -18.82 -13.56
N PRO A 112 1.94 -17.82 -13.91
CA PRO A 112 2.94 -17.97 -14.95
C PRO A 112 3.90 -19.13 -14.65
N LYS A 113 4.04 -20.07 -15.58
CA LYS A 113 5.02 -21.16 -15.47
C LYS A 113 6.40 -20.56 -15.68
N ARG A 114 7.16 -20.41 -14.60
CA ARG A 114 8.56 -19.96 -14.69
C ARG A 114 9.46 -21.14 -15.02
N SER A 115 10.34 -20.98 -16.00
CA SER A 115 11.39 -21.96 -16.27
C SER A 115 12.30 -22.07 -15.05
N LYS A 116 12.56 -23.31 -14.61
CA LYS A 116 13.56 -23.61 -13.56
C LYS A 116 14.97 -23.74 -14.14
N SER A 117 15.13 -23.70 -15.47
CA SER A 117 16.44 -23.75 -16.09
C SER A 117 17.16 -22.42 -15.91
N LYS A 118 18.34 -22.46 -15.29
CA LYS A 118 19.21 -21.29 -15.21
C LYS A 118 19.68 -20.91 -16.62
N ASN A 119 19.57 -19.63 -16.93
CA ASN A 119 20.18 -19.09 -18.14
C ASN A 119 21.69 -19.06 -17.96
N LYS A 120 22.43 -19.65 -18.90
CA LYS A 120 23.90 -19.78 -18.85
C LYS A 120 24.66 -18.47 -19.18
N LEU A 121 23.95 -17.39 -19.41
CA LEU A 121 24.57 -16.07 -19.61
C LEU A 121 24.98 -15.45 -18.28
N VAL A 122 25.97 -14.58 -18.34
CA VAL A 122 26.42 -13.78 -17.17
C VAL A 122 25.42 -12.67 -16.87
N PHE A 123 25.21 -12.35 -15.60
CA PHE A 123 24.39 -11.18 -15.19
C PHE A 123 24.90 -9.89 -15.88
N PRO A 124 24.00 -9.00 -16.36
CA PRO A 124 22.56 -8.98 -16.14
C PRO A 124 21.70 -9.78 -17.15
N TYR A 125 22.29 -10.46 -18.09
CA TYR A 125 21.56 -11.16 -19.17
C TYR A 125 21.21 -12.60 -18.83
N GLY A 126 21.69 -13.11 -17.71
CA GLY A 126 21.44 -14.47 -17.22
C GLY A 126 21.74 -14.63 -15.74
N ASP A 127 21.83 -15.89 -15.28
CA ASP A 127 21.88 -16.28 -13.86
C ASP A 127 23.28 -16.61 -13.35
N ILE A 128 24.32 -16.40 -14.17
CA ILE A 128 25.71 -16.66 -13.76
C ILE A 128 26.30 -15.37 -13.19
N GLU A 129 26.83 -15.43 -11.97
CA GLU A 129 27.56 -14.32 -11.38
C GLU A 129 28.81 -13.99 -12.20
N PRO A 130 29.10 -12.70 -12.48
CA PRO A 130 30.35 -12.31 -13.12
C PRO A 130 31.52 -12.77 -12.23
N LYS A 131 32.54 -13.32 -12.86
CA LYS A 131 33.80 -13.61 -12.15
C LYS A 131 34.61 -12.32 -12.09
N ASP A 132 35.03 -11.95 -10.89
CA ASP A 132 36.02 -10.89 -10.67
C ASP A 132 37.36 -11.23 -11.32
#